data_f1a179e5eadb8ea7f2847061cd7199c6
#
_entry.id   f1a179e5eadb8ea7f2847061cd7199c6
#
_cell.length_a   1.000
_cell.length_b   1.000
_cell.length_c   1.000
_cell.angle_alpha   90.00
_cell.angle_beta   90.00
_cell.angle_gamma   90.00
#
_symmetry.space_group_name_H-M   'P 1'
#
loop_
_entity.id
_entity.type
_entity.pdbx_description
1 polymer ?
#
loop_
_entity_poly.entity_id
_entity_poly.type
_entity_poly.pdbx_seq_one_letter_code
_entity_poly.pdbx_strand_id
1 'polypeptide(L)'
;GAEKVEGSTDQTIKMCKKLTKNNVDIVSVIFGEKYYYDNQVYSHFLKVSKKTKTKLLLHLQPMTNGLSHSPPVVNYNLKLIENISFLKSFVAIKEDVKNHNFTLEVLKKTKKKCAIIRSGGGMEGFFKYYHFGCQSWLAGIECIDPKIAFDFYDALLNKNYKFCKLIFYNIERPFFKLVSKYGWHLT
;
A
#
# COMPACT_ATOMS: atom_id res chain seq x y z
N GLY A 1 -0.64 -5.58 10.05
CA GLY A 1 -2.00 -5.57 9.51
C GLY A 1 -3.03 -6.06 10.52
N ALA A 2 -4.25 -5.54 10.44
CA ALA A 2 -5.33 -5.87 11.37
C ALA A 2 -6.18 -7.06 10.92
N GLU A 3 -5.92 -7.60 9.74
CA GLU A 3 -6.79 -8.61 9.15
C GLU A 3 -6.08 -9.92 8.90
N LYS A 4 -6.79 -10.99 9.26
CA LYS A 4 -6.61 -12.30 8.65
C LYS A 4 -7.47 -12.33 7.37
N VAL A 5 -7.05 -13.09 6.40
CA VAL A 5 -7.71 -13.33 5.12
C VAL A 5 -9.20 -13.66 5.23
N GLU A 6 -9.64 -14.21 6.36
CA GLU A 6 -11.03 -14.62 6.65
C GLU A 6 -11.71 -13.77 7.75
N GLY A 7 -11.15 -12.59 8.05
CA GLY A 7 -11.64 -11.79 9.17
C GLY A 7 -12.99 -11.13 8.92
N SER A 8 -13.91 -11.23 9.88
CA SER A 8 -15.15 -10.47 9.90
C SER A 8 -14.91 -9.00 10.28
N THR A 9 -15.87 -8.13 9.99
CA THR A 9 -15.82 -6.72 10.42
C THR A 9 -15.57 -6.57 11.92
N ASP A 10 -16.21 -7.41 12.75
CA ASP A 10 -16.04 -7.36 14.20
C ASP A 10 -14.64 -7.82 14.65
N GLN A 11 -14.07 -8.81 13.98
CA GLN A 11 -12.69 -9.24 14.23
C GLN A 11 -11.70 -8.13 13.86
N THR A 12 -11.89 -7.44 12.74
CA THR A 12 -11.09 -6.29 12.33
C THR A 12 -11.15 -5.18 13.37
N ILE A 13 -12.37 -4.83 13.84
CA ILE A 13 -12.57 -3.83 14.90
C ILE A 13 -11.84 -4.25 16.18
N LYS A 14 -12.00 -5.52 16.62
CA LYS A 14 -11.32 -6.05 17.81
C LYS A 14 -9.80 -5.96 17.69
N MET A 15 -9.25 -6.31 16.53
CA MET A 15 -7.81 -6.24 16.27
C MET A 15 -7.32 -4.79 16.25
N CYS A 16 -8.01 -3.86 15.58
CA CYS A 16 -7.68 -2.45 15.59
C CYS A 16 -7.63 -1.90 17.02
N LYS A 17 -8.63 -2.21 17.86
CA LYS A 17 -8.66 -1.80 19.28
C LYS A 17 -7.49 -2.38 20.07
N LYS A 18 -7.12 -3.65 19.83
CA LYS A 18 -5.97 -4.29 20.48
C LYS A 18 -4.67 -3.59 20.09
N LEU A 19 -4.46 -3.31 18.80
CA LEU A 19 -3.27 -2.64 18.30
C LEU A 19 -3.16 -1.21 18.84
N THR A 20 -4.27 -0.47 18.91
CA THR A 20 -4.30 0.87 19.51
C THR A 20 -3.89 0.86 20.98
N LYS A 21 -4.34 -0.14 21.75
CA LYS A 21 -3.93 -0.31 23.16
C LYS A 21 -2.42 -0.57 23.31
N ASN A 22 -1.79 -1.12 22.27
CA ASN A 22 -0.34 -1.35 22.22
C ASN A 22 0.42 -0.19 21.54
N ASN A 23 -0.13 1.03 21.55
CA ASN A 23 0.47 2.25 21.04
C ASN A 23 0.84 2.21 19.54
N VAL A 24 0.09 1.45 18.73
CA VAL A 24 0.25 1.48 17.27
C VAL A 24 -0.47 2.70 16.73
N ASP A 25 0.25 3.59 16.05
CA ASP A 25 -0.25 4.86 15.51
C ASP A 25 -1.19 4.68 14.32
N ILE A 26 -0.84 3.78 13.41
CA ILE A 26 -1.60 3.53 12.17
C ILE A 26 -1.75 2.02 11.95
N VAL A 27 -2.96 1.59 11.69
CA VAL A 27 -3.26 0.18 11.40
C VAL A 27 -3.60 0.00 9.93
N SER A 28 -2.84 -0.86 9.26
CA SER A 28 -3.15 -1.26 7.89
C SER A 28 -4.34 -2.21 7.89
N VAL A 29 -5.34 -1.89 7.09
CA VAL A 29 -6.56 -2.69 6.92
C VAL A 29 -6.76 -3.05 5.45
N ILE A 30 -7.19 -4.28 5.23
CA ILE A 30 -7.54 -4.80 3.92
C ILE A 30 -8.90 -5.48 4.03
N PHE A 31 -9.71 -5.44 3.00
CA PHE A 31 -10.91 -6.25 2.95
C PHE A 31 -10.54 -7.70 2.58
N GLY A 32 -11.16 -8.67 3.24
CA GLY A 32 -10.88 -10.08 3.02
C GLY A 32 -11.10 -10.54 1.58
N GLU A 33 -10.63 -11.75 1.25
CA GLU A 33 -10.51 -12.27 -0.12
C GLU A 33 -11.84 -12.43 -0.88
N LYS A 34 -12.98 -12.43 -0.18
CA LYS A 34 -14.30 -12.51 -0.81
C LYS A 34 -14.83 -11.12 -1.07
N TYR A 35 -14.84 -10.73 -2.33
CA TYR A 35 -15.44 -9.49 -2.77
C TYR A 35 -16.85 -9.78 -3.29
N TYR A 36 -17.84 -9.11 -2.71
CA TYR A 36 -19.23 -9.26 -3.16
C TYR A 36 -19.72 -8.00 -3.89
N TYR A 37 -19.98 -6.93 -3.12
CA TYR A 37 -20.49 -5.66 -3.65
C TYR A 37 -19.80 -4.48 -2.97
N ASP A 38 -19.62 -3.38 -3.70
CA ASP A 38 -19.00 -2.15 -3.22
C ASP A 38 -19.62 -1.61 -1.93
N ASN A 39 -20.95 -1.70 -1.81
CA ASN A 39 -21.67 -1.23 -0.62
C ASN A 39 -21.32 -2.06 0.63
N GLN A 40 -21.05 -3.33 0.48
CA GLN A 40 -20.64 -4.21 1.60
C GLN A 40 -19.20 -3.86 2.03
N VAL A 41 -18.30 -3.67 1.06
CA VAL A 41 -16.92 -3.25 1.33
C VAL A 41 -16.90 -1.87 1.99
N TYR A 42 -17.66 -0.92 1.47
CA TYR A 42 -17.78 0.41 2.07
C TYR A 42 -18.36 0.34 3.50
N SER A 43 -19.43 -0.45 3.71
CA SER A 43 -20.04 -0.65 5.02
C SER A 43 -19.07 -1.23 6.03
N HIS A 44 -18.22 -2.20 5.62
CA HIS A 44 -17.15 -2.74 6.45
C HIS A 44 -16.21 -1.63 6.93
N PHE A 45 -15.60 -0.87 6.01
CA PHE A 45 -14.67 0.20 6.38
C PHE A 45 -15.32 1.34 7.16
N LEU A 46 -16.57 1.67 6.85
CA LEU A 46 -17.34 2.65 7.61
C LEU A 46 -17.55 2.20 9.07
N LYS A 47 -17.91 0.93 9.30
CA LYS A 47 -18.06 0.37 10.64
C LYS A 47 -16.73 0.36 11.38
N VAL A 48 -15.64 -0.08 10.75
CA VAL A 48 -14.29 -0.06 11.34
C VAL A 48 -13.89 1.37 11.71
N SER A 49 -14.05 2.33 10.81
CA SER A 49 -13.75 3.75 11.04
C SER A 49 -14.55 4.34 12.21
N LYS A 50 -15.85 4.02 12.32
CA LYS A 50 -16.72 4.52 13.41
C LYS A 50 -16.44 3.88 14.77
N LYS A 51 -16.02 2.60 14.79
CA LYS A 51 -15.87 1.81 16.02
C LYS A 51 -14.45 1.79 16.58
N THR A 52 -13.48 2.39 15.86
CA THR A 52 -12.09 2.49 16.30
C THR A 52 -11.66 3.96 16.37
N LYS A 53 -10.74 4.28 17.29
CA LYS A 53 -10.10 5.61 17.37
C LYS A 53 -8.75 5.64 16.64
N THR A 54 -8.38 4.54 15.99
CA THR A 54 -7.09 4.33 15.34
C THR A 54 -7.07 5.02 13.98
N LYS A 55 -5.95 5.59 13.61
CA LYS A 55 -5.70 5.98 12.22
C LYS A 55 -5.57 4.72 11.36
N LEU A 56 -6.16 4.73 10.19
CA LEU A 56 -6.23 3.58 9.30
C LEU A 56 -5.48 3.86 7.99
N LEU A 57 -4.83 2.83 7.49
CA LEU A 57 -4.23 2.78 6.17
C LEU A 57 -4.99 1.76 5.33
N LEU A 58 -5.60 2.19 4.24
CA LEU A 58 -6.22 1.28 3.26
C LEU A 58 -5.15 0.60 2.42
N HIS A 59 -5.11 -0.73 2.43
CA HIS A 59 -4.18 -1.48 1.60
C HIS A 59 -4.87 -1.95 0.32
N LEU A 60 -4.44 -1.41 -0.82
CA LEU A 60 -4.87 -1.84 -2.15
C LEU A 60 -3.95 -2.96 -2.65
N GLN A 61 -4.21 -4.15 -2.18
CA GLN A 61 -3.49 -5.34 -2.61
C GLN A 61 -4.23 -6.00 -3.78
N PRO A 62 -3.55 -6.36 -4.88
CA PRO A 62 -4.15 -7.18 -5.92
C PRO A 62 -4.59 -8.52 -5.33
N MET A 63 -5.86 -8.88 -5.52
CA MET A 63 -6.34 -10.20 -5.09
C MET A 63 -5.70 -11.29 -5.94
N THR A 64 -5.01 -12.19 -5.27
CA THR A 64 -4.60 -13.48 -5.83
C THR A 64 -5.55 -14.55 -5.27
N ASN A 65 -6.73 -14.66 -5.83
CA ASN A 65 -7.83 -15.49 -5.31
C ASN A 65 -7.56 -17.01 -5.34
N GLY A 66 -6.38 -17.46 -4.95
CA GLY A 66 -6.02 -18.88 -5.04
C GLY A 66 -5.99 -19.43 -6.47
N LEU A 67 -6.36 -18.63 -7.45
CA LEU A 67 -6.27 -18.94 -8.86
C LEU A 67 -4.93 -18.41 -9.35
N SER A 68 -3.91 -19.25 -9.24
CA SER A 68 -2.52 -18.94 -9.56
C SER A 68 -2.27 -18.38 -10.97
N HIS A 69 -3.27 -18.34 -11.82
CA HIS A 69 -3.20 -17.93 -13.23
C HIS A 69 -4.10 -16.75 -13.59
N SER A 70 -4.88 -16.23 -12.65
CA SER A 70 -5.68 -15.03 -12.91
C SER A 70 -4.82 -13.78 -12.84
N PRO A 71 -4.99 -12.80 -13.75
CA PRO A 71 -4.33 -11.52 -13.62
C PRO A 71 -4.72 -10.89 -12.28
N PRO A 72 -3.83 -10.12 -11.62
CA PRO A 72 -4.14 -9.50 -10.36
C PRO A 72 -5.37 -8.59 -10.52
N VAL A 73 -6.42 -8.92 -9.80
CA VAL A 73 -7.66 -8.13 -9.77
C VAL A 73 -7.53 -7.09 -8.68
N VAL A 74 -7.87 -5.85 -8.99
CA VAL A 74 -7.93 -4.78 -7.99
C VAL A 74 -9.11 -5.03 -7.06
N ASN A 75 -8.87 -5.02 -5.77
CA ASN A 75 -9.90 -5.31 -4.76
C ASN A 75 -11.04 -4.28 -4.75
N TYR A 76 -10.78 -3.05 -5.24
CA TYR A 76 -11.73 -1.94 -5.15
C TYR A 76 -11.70 -1.11 -6.42
N ASN A 77 -12.87 -0.65 -6.86
CA ASN A 77 -12.93 0.33 -7.93
C ASN A 77 -12.57 1.75 -7.42
N LEU A 78 -12.24 2.64 -8.35
CA LEU A 78 -11.79 4.00 -8.03
C LEU A 78 -12.81 4.82 -7.22
N LYS A 79 -14.11 4.64 -7.47
CA LYS A 79 -15.15 5.34 -6.73
C LYS A 79 -15.25 4.88 -5.29
N LEU A 80 -15.12 3.58 -5.06
CA LEU A 80 -15.10 3.00 -3.73
C LEU A 80 -13.87 3.49 -2.94
N ILE A 81 -12.67 3.49 -3.55
CA ILE A 81 -11.45 4.01 -2.94
C ILE A 81 -11.61 5.49 -2.56
N GLU A 82 -12.13 6.29 -3.47
CA GLU A 82 -12.43 7.71 -3.22
C GLU A 82 -13.36 7.86 -2.01
N ASN A 83 -14.48 7.13 -1.97
CA ASN A 83 -15.43 7.19 -0.86
C ASN A 83 -14.80 6.77 0.48
N ILE A 84 -13.97 5.72 0.50
CA ILE A 84 -13.28 5.28 1.71
C ILE A 84 -12.27 6.35 2.17
N SER A 85 -11.58 7.02 1.25
CA SER A 85 -10.60 8.08 1.59
C SER A 85 -11.23 9.28 2.31
N PHE A 86 -12.54 9.49 2.20
CA PHE A 86 -13.27 10.52 2.92
C PHE A 86 -13.66 10.12 4.36
N LEU A 87 -13.50 8.86 4.74
CA LEU A 87 -13.75 8.43 6.11
C LEU A 87 -12.65 8.97 7.03
N LYS A 88 -13.03 9.68 8.09
CA LYS A 88 -12.12 10.46 8.97
C LYS A 88 -10.91 9.67 9.50
N SER A 89 -11.07 8.37 9.72
CA SER A 89 -9.98 7.53 10.25
C SER A 89 -8.94 7.14 9.20
N PHE A 90 -9.27 7.20 7.89
CA PHE A 90 -8.34 6.83 6.84
C PHE A 90 -7.39 7.99 6.53
N VAL A 91 -6.11 7.79 6.82
CA VAL A 91 -5.05 8.80 6.67
C VAL A 91 -4.05 8.45 5.59
N ALA A 92 -4.01 7.20 5.16
CA ALA A 92 -3.08 6.73 4.14
C ALA A 92 -3.69 5.62 3.27
N ILE A 93 -3.14 5.47 2.08
CA ILE A 93 -3.43 4.36 1.14
C ILE A 93 -2.10 3.75 0.73
N LYS A 94 -1.94 2.46 1.00
CA LYS A 94 -0.84 1.66 0.45
C LYS A 94 -1.30 1.12 -0.90
N GLU A 95 -0.66 1.59 -1.96
CA GLU A 95 -1.02 1.26 -3.34
C GLU A 95 -0.01 0.25 -3.91
N ASP A 96 -0.49 -0.96 -4.17
CA ASP A 96 0.31 -2.13 -4.58
C ASP A 96 -0.03 -2.61 -5.99
N VAL A 97 -0.92 -1.90 -6.67
CA VAL A 97 -1.41 -2.28 -8.00
C VAL A 97 -0.36 -1.96 -9.06
N LYS A 98 -0.06 -2.92 -9.91
CA LYS A 98 0.92 -2.76 -11.00
C LYS A 98 0.30 -2.18 -12.29
N ASN A 99 -0.66 -1.25 -12.17
CA ASN A 99 -1.31 -0.59 -13.30
C ASN A 99 -1.07 0.92 -13.22
N HIS A 100 -0.35 1.46 -14.21
CA HIS A 100 0.05 2.87 -14.24
C HIS A 100 -1.16 3.83 -14.22
N ASN A 101 -2.13 3.60 -15.09
CA ASN A 101 -3.30 4.48 -15.20
C ASN A 101 -4.13 4.45 -13.92
N PHE A 102 -4.32 3.27 -13.34
CA PHE A 102 -5.01 3.12 -12.07
C PHE A 102 -4.30 3.89 -10.94
N THR A 103 -2.97 3.76 -10.82
CA THR A 103 -2.19 4.49 -9.82
C THR A 103 -2.34 6.00 -9.97
N LEU A 104 -2.29 6.52 -11.20
CA LEU A 104 -2.50 7.96 -11.46
C LEU A 104 -3.90 8.42 -11.05
N GLU A 105 -4.93 7.64 -11.35
CA GLU A 105 -6.30 7.99 -10.94
C GLU A 105 -6.49 7.92 -9.42
N VAL A 106 -5.89 6.95 -8.73
CA VAL A 106 -5.88 6.92 -7.26
C VAL A 106 -5.22 8.18 -6.70
N LEU A 107 -4.03 8.54 -7.18
CA LEU A 107 -3.32 9.77 -6.77
C LEU A 107 -4.18 11.02 -7.01
N LYS A 108 -4.75 11.16 -8.19
CA LYS A 108 -5.59 12.31 -8.57
C LYS A 108 -6.78 12.47 -7.62
N LYS A 109 -7.44 11.37 -7.26
CA LYS A 109 -8.67 11.37 -6.46
C LYS A 109 -8.44 11.49 -4.95
N THR A 110 -7.31 10.98 -4.44
CA THR A 110 -7.17 10.76 -2.99
C THR A 110 -6.02 11.50 -2.32
N LYS A 111 -4.98 11.98 -3.05
CA LYS A 111 -3.78 12.63 -2.48
C LYS A 111 -4.02 13.85 -1.57
N LYS A 112 -5.17 14.51 -1.71
CA LYS A 112 -5.56 15.63 -0.84
C LYS A 112 -6.18 15.17 0.49
N LYS A 113 -6.49 13.88 0.63
CA LYS A 113 -7.17 13.29 1.79
C LYS A 113 -6.32 12.26 2.52
N CYS A 114 -5.57 11.46 1.77
CA CYS A 114 -4.73 10.39 2.29
C CYS A 114 -3.31 10.52 1.75
N ALA A 115 -2.33 10.19 2.57
CA ALA A 115 -0.98 9.97 2.10
C ALA A 115 -0.94 8.71 1.22
N ILE A 116 -0.30 8.80 0.06
CA ILE A 116 -0.17 7.66 -0.85
C ILE A 116 1.22 7.06 -0.69
N ILE A 117 1.23 5.78 -0.32
CA ILE A 117 2.43 4.97 -0.12
C ILE A 117 2.51 3.97 -1.27
N ARG A 118 3.51 4.12 -2.13
CA ARG A 118 3.73 3.18 -3.21
C ARG A 118 4.46 1.94 -2.69
N SER A 119 3.89 0.76 -2.92
CA SER A 119 4.50 -0.51 -2.55
C SER A 119 4.95 -1.32 -3.77
N GLY A 120 4.18 -1.29 -4.84
CA GLY A 120 4.57 -1.96 -6.08
C GLY A 120 5.71 -1.24 -6.80
N GLY A 121 6.88 -1.91 -6.93
CA GLY A 121 8.04 -1.38 -7.66
C GLY A 121 9.00 -0.53 -6.83
N GLY A 122 8.92 -0.54 -5.51
CA GLY A 122 9.89 0.02 -4.59
C GLY A 122 10.23 1.50 -4.82
N MET A 123 11.52 1.84 -4.71
CA MET A 123 12.03 3.20 -4.90
C MET A 123 11.84 3.69 -6.35
N GLU A 124 12.08 2.83 -7.36
CA GLU A 124 11.83 3.17 -8.76
C GLU A 124 10.34 3.47 -9.00
N GLY A 125 9.45 2.67 -8.41
CA GLY A 125 8.02 2.90 -8.45
C GLY A 125 7.62 4.21 -7.80
N PHE A 126 8.20 4.55 -6.65
CA PHE A 126 7.99 5.82 -5.97
C PHE A 126 8.50 7.00 -6.81
N PHE A 127 9.71 6.93 -7.32
CA PHE A 127 10.31 7.96 -8.17
C PHE A 127 9.41 8.33 -9.36
N LYS A 128 8.80 7.33 -10.00
CA LYS A 128 7.87 7.52 -11.10
C LYS A 128 6.64 8.34 -10.73
N TYR A 129 6.16 8.21 -9.48
CA TYR A 129 4.91 8.85 -9.03
C TYR A 129 5.12 10.01 -8.07
N TYR A 130 6.34 10.28 -7.65
CA TYR A 130 6.68 11.35 -6.72
C TYR A 130 6.13 12.72 -7.18
N HIS A 131 6.35 13.09 -8.44
CA HIS A 131 5.87 14.36 -9.00
C HIS A 131 4.34 14.44 -9.14
N PHE A 132 3.64 13.31 -9.09
CA PHE A 132 2.17 13.26 -9.09
C PHE A 132 1.57 13.33 -7.69
N GLY A 133 2.41 13.37 -6.65
CA GLY A 133 2.00 13.53 -5.27
C GLY A 133 1.97 12.24 -4.45
N CYS A 134 2.71 11.22 -4.86
CA CYS A 134 3.04 10.09 -4.00
C CYS A 134 4.02 10.56 -2.90
N GLN A 135 3.75 10.22 -1.64
CA GLN A 135 4.51 10.77 -0.51
C GLN A 135 5.53 9.79 0.08
N SER A 136 5.37 8.49 -0.17
CA SER A 136 6.25 7.48 0.43
C SER A 136 6.25 6.20 -0.39
N TRP A 137 7.15 5.29 -0.03
CA TRP A 137 7.23 3.95 -0.61
C TRP A 137 7.49 2.89 0.46
N LEU A 138 7.30 1.63 0.08
CA LEU A 138 7.72 0.45 0.83
C LEU A 138 8.43 -0.48 -0.13
N ALA A 139 9.63 -0.91 0.22
CA ALA A 139 10.35 -1.95 -0.49
C ALA A 139 11.07 -2.88 0.51
N GLY A 140 11.27 -4.13 0.12
CA GLY A 140 11.87 -5.11 1.02
C GLY A 140 13.39 -4.99 1.15
N ILE A 141 14.04 -4.30 0.22
CA ILE A 141 15.49 -4.15 0.20
C ILE A 141 16.03 -3.38 1.40
N GLU A 142 15.23 -2.47 1.97
CA GLU A 142 15.58 -1.70 3.17
C GLU A 142 15.73 -2.60 4.42
N CYS A 143 15.16 -3.80 4.38
CA CYS A 143 15.37 -4.79 5.45
C CYS A 143 16.79 -5.36 5.44
N ILE A 144 17.49 -5.30 4.29
CA ILE A 144 18.87 -5.78 4.11
C ILE A 144 19.84 -4.64 4.35
N ASP A 145 19.62 -3.50 3.71
CA ASP A 145 20.44 -2.30 3.88
C ASP A 145 19.58 -1.03 3.86
N PRO A 146 19.22 -0.52 5.05
CA PRO A 146 18.45 0.72 5.17
C PRO A 146 19.13 1.94 4.55
N LYS A 147 20.48 1.95 4.48
CA LYS A 147 21.25 3.06 3.93
C LYS A 147 20.89 3.36 2.47
N ILE A 148 20.57 2.34 1.70
CA ILE A 148 20.16 2.48 0.29
C ILE A 148 18.92 3.39 0.17
N ALA A 149 17.95 3.25 1.09
CA ALA A 149 16.77 4.09 1.09
C ALA A 149 17.07 5.55 1.44
N PHE A 150 17.96 5.78 2.42
CA PHE A 150 18.39 7.14 2.77
C PHE A 150 19.16 7.78 1.62
N ASP A 151 20.13 7.09 1.03
CA ASP A 151 20.91 7.58 -0.11
C ASP A 151 20.01 7.94 -1.31
N PHE A 152 19.03 7.09 -1.59
CA PHE A 152 18.03 7.36 -2.63
C PHE A 152 17.20 8.60 -2.31
N TYR A 153 16.67 8.70 -1.08
CA TYR A 153 15.81 9.81 -0.70
C TYR A 153 16.56 11.14 -0.71
N ASP A 154 17.78 11.18 -0.20
CA ASP A 154 18.65 12.35 -0.23
C ASP A 154 18.97 12.76 -1.69
N ALA A 155 19.27 11.79 -2.54
CA ALA A 155 19.49 12.05 -3.96
C ALA A 155 18.24 12.63 -4.63
N LEU A 156 17.06 12.13 -4.29
CA LEU A 156 15.80 12.63 -4.83
C LEU A 156 15.54 14.07 -4.39
N LEU A 157 15.71 14.39 -3.12
CA LEU A 157 15.52 15.74 -2.57
C LEU A 157 16.50 16.74 -3.22
N ASN A 158 17.74 16.32 -3.45
CA ASN A 158 18.79 17.11 -4.11
C ASN A 158 18.69 17.09 -5.66
N LYS A 159 17.61 16.51 -6.20
CA LYS A 159 17.38 16.38 -7.66
C LYS A 159 18.50 15.66 -8.41
N ASN A 160 19.29 14.84 -7.71
CA ASN A 160 20.32 14.00 -8.32
C ASN A 160 19.69 12.73 -8.92
N TYR A 161 18.91 12.93 -9.96
CA TYR A 161 18.17 11.84 -10.62
C TYR A 161 19.09 10.80 -11.29
N LYS A 162 20.32 11.19 -11.63
CA LYS A 162 21.33 10.26 -12.15
C LYS A 162 21.69 9.22 -11.09
N PHE A 163 21.93 9.66 -9.86
CA PHE A 163 22.23 8.74 -8.75
C PHE A 163 21.03 7.86 -8.36
N CYS A 164 19.82 8.44 -8.35
CA CYS A 164 18.60 7.64 -8.16
C CYS A 164 18.52 6.48 -9.18
N LYS A 165 18.80 6.77 -10.47
CA LYS A 165 18.79 5.75 -11.52
C LYS A 165 19.90 4.70 -11.32
N LEU A 166 21.09 5.08 -10.86
CA LEU A 166 22.15 4.11 -10.53
C LEU A 166 21.69 3.12 -9.44
N ILE A 167 21.03 3.60 -8.40
CA ILE A 167 20.44 2.72 -7.36
C ILE A 167 19.43 1.74 -7.99
N PHE A 168 18.54 2.21 -8.86
CA PHE A 168 17.56 1.33 -9.51
C PHE A 168 18.22 0.25 -10.35
N TYR A 169 19.17 0.62 -11.21
CA TYR A 169 19.79 -0.32 -12.14
C TYR A 169 20.74 -1.30 -11.46
N ASN A 170 21.52 -0.83 -10.50
CA ASN A 170 22.61 -1.62 -9.92
C ASN A 170 22.22 -2.38 -8.66
N ILE A 171 21.15 -1.95 -7.98
CA ILE A 171 20.77 -2.52 -6.68
C ILE A 171 19.34 -3.03 -6.71
N GLU A 172 18.35 -2.15 -6.92
CA GLU A 172 16.95 -2.52 -6.74
C GLU A 172 16.44 -3.54 -7.78
N ARG A 173 16.74 -3.33 -9.06
CA ARG A 173 16.33 -4.27 -10.12
C ARG A 173 16.99 -5.65 -10.01
N PRO A 174 18.30 -5.79 -9.74
CA PRO A 174 18.90 -7.08 -9.42
C PRO A 174 18.25 -7.77 -8.24
N PHE A 175 17.97 -7.03 -7.15
CA PHE A 175 17.26 -7.56 -6.00
C PHE A 175 15.87 -8.11 -6.39
N PHE A 176 15.05 -7.35 -7.12
CA PHE A 176 13.75 -7.84 -7.56
C PHE A 176 13.81 -9.02 -8.54
N LYS A 177 14.89 -9.17 -9.31
CA LYS A 177 15.11 -10.38 -10.11
C LYS A 177 15.30 -11.61 -9.23
N LEU A 178 16.03 -11.49 -8.12
CA LEU A 178 16.18 -12.55 -7.14
C LEU A 178 14.85 -12.89 -6.47
N VAL A 179 14.09 -11.86 -6.02
CA VAL A 179 12.75 -12.04 -5.45
C VAL A 179 11.82 -12.76 -6.44
N SER A 180 11.86 -12.40 -7.71
CA SER A 180 11.05 -13.04 -8.76
C SER A 180 11.44 -14.50 -8.99
N LYS A 181 12.71 -14.83 -8.82
CA LYS A 181 13.23 -16.19 -9.03
C LYS A 181 13.01 -17.10 -7.83
N TYR A 182 13.22 -16.59 -6.63
CA TYR A 182 13.25 -17.40 -5.41
C TYR A 182 12.11 -17.11 -4.43
N GLY A 183 11.32 -16.06 -4.66
CA GLY A 183 10.31 -15.57 -3.73
C GLY A 183 10.89 -14.76 -2.58
N TRP A 184 10.04 -14.00 -1.90
CA TRP A 184 10.44 -13.13 -0.79
C TRP A 184 11.08 -13.85 0.38
N HIS A 185 10.61 -15.07 0.69
CA HIS A 185 11.07 -15.82 1.86
C HIS A 185 12.47 -16.45 1.69
N LEU A 186 12.94 -16.57 0.45
CA LEU A 186 14.25 -17.16 0.13
C LEU A 186 15.28 -16.13 -0.35
N THR A 187 14.87 -14.88 -0.52
CA THR A 187 15.73 -13.77 -0.91
C THR A 187 16.11 -12.92 0.27
#